data_75cc70702213984e62fcd1a6aaeae307
#
_entry.id   75cc70702213984e62fcd1a6aaeae307
#
_cell.length_a   1.000
_cell.length_b   1.000
_cell.length_c   1.000
_cell.angle_alpha   90.00
_cell.angle_beta   90.00
_cell.angle_gamma   90.00
#
_symmetry.space_group_name_H-M   'P 1'
#
loop_
_entity.id
_entity.type
_entity.pdbx_description
1 polymer ?
#
loop_
_entity_poly.entity_id
_entity_poly.type
_entity_poly.pdbx_seq_one_letter_code
_entity_poly.pdbx_strand_id
1 'polypeptide(L)'
;MRVDPLQVLTKLAAAQNIPTRRVTPPFEGLDEFDYGLRRSLDPQFDWQEFGQLLLDNTPEQTLLFVEGTFELHFALFRIPDEENTVFLVGPWTFGQRSEKSRKWVKRHLGVAGESAVQEYYNGVKVLGANDFYSTIRVLVGMMFDEDELKVKQIKEFLPFQFLPDIRYFNEPKFQKDIPISMLEQRYESENRILEAVGRGDEEAAVEAMHQHSRFTYGGRFEGSLYQQKNRMIVFNTLLRKAIEPSKVHPYYIDAISSKYARIIEEADEVPEELMWQMVRDYCAYVRRYSLKEYSPAVQKVMNYVNLNVAEPLTLKSLAAMCFISPSYLSALFKQEAGTTLIDYINTQRVNRAAQLLEQSSHAIAAVAEEVGILDVNYFTKIFKKTLGVTPTRYRREHKEK
;
A
#
# COMPACT_ATOMS: atom_id res chain seq x y z
N MET A 1 25.82 -29.71 48.25
CA MET A 1 26.26 -28.68 47.27
C MET A 1 25.01 -28.32 46.47
N ARG A 2 24.44 -27.11 46.65
CA ARG A 2 23.32 -26.67 45.79
C ARG A 2 23.90 -26.40 44.42
N VAL A 3 23.39 -27.05 43.42
CA VAL A 3 23.77 -26.81 42.02
C VAL A 3 23.13 -25.49 41.60
N ASP A 4 23.94 -24.53 41.16
CA ASP A 4 23.45 -23.25 40.62
C ASP A 4 22.86 -23.48 39.21
N PRO A 5 21.53 -23.33 39.01
CA PRO A 5 20.89 -23.59 37.74
C PRO A 5 21.40 -22.66 36.61
N LEU A 6 21.77 -21.42 36.92
CA LEU A 6 22.32 -20.48 35.94
C LEU A 6 23.69 -20.94 35.43
N GLN A 7 24.53 -21.45 36.33
CA GLN A 7 25.82 -21.99 35.94
C GLN A 7 25.68 -23.27 35.09
N VAL A 8 24.69 -24.13 35.42
CA VAL A 8 24.36 -25.30 34.60
C VAL A 8 23.89 -24.88 33.21
N LEU A 9 22.97 -23.92 33.12
CA LEU A 9 22.48 -23.40 31.84
C LEU A 9 23.63 -22.84 30.98
N THR A 10 24.50 -22.03 31.58
CA THR A 10 25.70 -21.49 30.90
C THR A 10 26.59 -22.59 30.34
N LYS A 11 26.88 -23.62 31.13
CA LYS A 11 27.72 -24.76 30.69
C LYS A 11 27.06 -25.60 29.60
N LEU A 12 25.76 -25.83 29.70
CA LEU A 12 25.01 -26.58 28.68
C LEU A 12 24.92 -25.80 27.35
N ALA A 13 24.68 -24.50 27.40
CA ALA A 13 24.69 -23.65 26.24
C ALA A 13 26.08 -23.64 25.57
N ALA A 14 27.14 -23.48 26.36
CA ALA A 14 28.53 -23.51 25.87
C ALA A 14 28.87 -24.86 25.22
N ALA A 15 28.46 -26.00 25.83
CA ALA A 15 28.66 -27.34 25.27
C ALA A 15 27.93 -27.51 23.90
N GLN A 16 26.90 -26.72 23.63
CA GLN A 16 26.17 -26.70 22.36
C GLN A 16 26.68 -25.61 21.39
N ASN A 17 27.75 -24.89 21.74
CA ASN A 17 28.24 -23.72 21.03
C ASN A 17 27.16 -22.61 20.90
N ILE A 18 26.35 -22.43 21.93
CA ILE A 18 25.35 -21.36 22.01
C ILE A 18 25.88 -20.32 23.01
N PRO A 19 26.03 -19.04 22.58
CA PRO A 19 26.50 -17.99 23.48
C PRO A 19 25.48 -17.66 24.55
N THR A 20 25.97 -17.23 25.70
CA THR A 20 25.17 -16.66 26.78
C THR A 20 25.78 -15.33 27.20
N ARG A 21 24.95 -14.36 27.53
CA ARG A 21 25.39 -13.03 27.95
C ARG A 21 24.55 -12.53 29.12
N ARG A 22 25.22 -11.80 30.03
CA ARG A 22 24.55 -10.93 31.00
C ARG A 22 24.42 -9.53 30.38
N VAL A 23 23.21 -9.02 30.27
CA VAL A 23 22.92 -7.70 29.72
C VAL A 23 22.59 -6.79 30.90
N THR A 24 23.56 -5.95 31.27
CA THR A 24 23.46 -5.02 32.39
C THR A 24 24.15 -3.71 32.01
N PRO A 25 23.66 -2.54 32.45
CA PRO A 25 24.34 -1.27 32.21
C PRO A 25 25.79 -1.28 32.73
N PRO A 26 26.76 -0.69 32.01
CA PRO A 26 26.64 0.10 30.78
C PRO A 26 26.67 -0.70 29.46
N PHE A 27 26.22 -1.95 29.44
CA PHE A 27 26.06 -2.81 28.26
C PHE A 27 27.35 -3.14 27.50
N GLU A 28 28.47 -3.22 28.19
CA GLU A 28 29.78 -3.55 27.60
C GLU A 28 29.79 -4.95 26.98
N GLY A 29 30.40 -5.08 25.80
CA GLY A 29 30.53 -6.33 25.05
C GLY A 29 29.23 -6.86 24.46
N LEU A 30 28.15 -6.06 24.47
CA LEU A 30 26.88 -6.46 23.88
C LEU A 30 26.97 -6.54 22.35
N ASP A 31 27.89 -5.83 21.73
CA ASP A 31 28.17 -5.85 20.28
C ASP A 31 28.66 -7.20 19.74
N GLU A 32 29.02 -8.12 20.62
CA GLU A 32 29.44 -9.48 20.27
C GLU A 32 28.35 -10.54 20.46
N PHE A 33 27.14 -10.17 20.94
CA PHE A 33 26.11 -11.15 21.31
C PHE A 33 25.61 -11.99 20.13
N ASP A 34 25.66 -11.42 18.92
CA ASP A 34 25.31 -12.08 17.67
C ASP A 34 26.55 -12.31 16.78
N TYR A 35 27.70 -12.55 17.40
CA TYR A 35 29.00 -12.72 16.74
C TYR A 35 29.35 -11.55 15.79
N GLY A 36 28.84 -10.35 16.08
CA GLY A 36 29.12 -9.13 15.33
C GLY A 36 28.31 -8.99 14.02
N LEU A 37 27.27 -9.78 13.81
CA LEU A 37 26.41 -9.65 12.61
C LEU A 37 25.84 -8.24 12.48
N ARG A 38 25.20 -7.72 13.53
CA ARG A 38 24.61 -6.36 13.50
C ARG A 38 25.67 -5.30 13.25
N ARG A 39 26.82 -5.39 13.90
CA ARG A 39 27.93 -4.48 13.67
C ARG A 39 28.45 -4.50 12.23
N SER A 40 28.44 -5.68 11.59
CA SER A 40 28.83 -5.79 10.17
C SER A 40 27.81 -5.21 9.20
N LEU A 41 26.52 -5.28 9.56
CA LEU A 41 25.43 -4.78 8.74
C LEU A 41 25.14 -3.29 9.01
N ASP A 42 25.34 -2.83 10.23
CA ASP A 42 25.17 -1.44 10.68
C ASP A 42 26.28 -1.06 11.67
N PRO A 43 27.39 -0.47 11.18
CA PRO A 43 28.52 -0.07 12.03
C PRO A 43 28.19 1.03 13.06
N GLN A 44 27.06 1.71 12.90
CA GLN A 44 26.60 2.78 13.81
C GLN A 44 25.46 2.32 14.73
N PHE A 45 25.22 1.01 14.82
CA PHE A 45 24.15 0.45 15.66
C PHE A 45 24.33 0.88 17.12
N ASP A 46 23.26 1.43 17.72
CA ASP A 46 23.28 1.92 19.10
C ASP A 46 23.11 0.77 20.10
N TRP A 47 24.21 0.27 20.61
CA TRP A 47 24.26 -0.81 21.59
C TRP A 47 23.73 -0.41 22.97
N GLN A 48 23.79 0.88 23.32
CA GLN A 48 23.23 1.38 24.58
C GLN A 48 21.71 1.37 24.53
N GLU A 49 21.13 1.91 23.46
CA GLU A 49 19.69 1.87 23.23
C GLU A 49 19.19 0.42 23.14
N PHE A 50 19.91 -0.45 22.43
CA PHE A 50 19.57 -1.86 22.32
C PHE A 50 19.56 -2.58 23.67
N GLY A 51 20.59 -2.37 24.50
CA GLY A 51 20.67 -2.94 25.83
C GLY A 51 19.53 -2.47 26.74
N GLN A 52 19.19 -1.18 26.67
CA GLN A 52 18.06 -0.60 27.42
C GLN A 52 16.73 -1.20 26.95
N LEU A 53 16.53 -1.34 25.65
CA LEU A 53 15.33 -1.99 25.10
C LEU A 53 15.18 -3.45 25.56
N LEU A 54 16.29 -4.19 25.68
CA LEU A 54 16.25 -5.55 26.23
C LEU A 54 15.77 -5.56 27.68
N LEU A 55 16.29 -4.65 28.51
CA LEU A 55 15.84 -4.50 29.90
C LEU A 55 14.37 -4.14 29.99
N ASP A 56 13.95 -3.12 29.25
CA ASP A 56 12.59 -2.57 29.33
C ASP A 56 11.52 -3.58 28.84
N ASN A 57 11.89 -4.43 27.87
CA ASN A 57 10.99 -5.40 27.28
C ASN A 57 11.09 -6.83 27.86
N THR A 58 11.94 -7.06 28.84
CA THR A 58 12.03 -8.34 29.56
C THR A 58 11.37 -8.21 30.94
N PRO A 59 10.09 -8.63 31.12
CA PRO A 59 9.41 -8.52 32.41
C PRO A 59 10.05 -9.44 33.46
N GLU A 60 9.87 -9.07 34.73
CA GLU A 60 10.23 -9.94 35.85
C GLU A 60 9.44 -11.26 35.80
N GLN A 61 10.02 -12.32 36.38
CA GLN A 61 9.40 -13.65 36.48
C GLN A 61 8.87 -14.17 35.12
N THR A 62 9.52 -13.77 34.01
CA THR A 62 9.10 -14.19 32.68
C THR A 62 10.27 -14.70 31.87
N LEU A 63 10.15 -15.93 31.36
CA LEU A 63 11.05 -16.50 30.36
C LEU A 63 10.46 -16.20 28.97
N LEU A 64 11.18 -15.42 28.18
CA LEU A 64 10.82 -15.08 26.80
C LEU A 64 11.60 -15.98 25.85
N PHE A 65 10.91 -16.66 24.95
CA PHE A 65 11.50 -17.23 23.75
C PHE A 65 11.15 -16.32 22.57
N VAL A 66 12.15 -15.82 21.89
CA VAL A 66 11.96 -14.82 20.84
C VAL A 66 12.59 -15.26 19.53
N GLU A 67 11.95 -14.87 18.43
CA GLU A 67 12.46 -15.04 17.07
C GLU A 67 12.80 -13.66 16.49
N GLY A 68 14.03 -13.48 16.03
CA GLY A 68 14.49 -12.24 15.43
C GLY A 68 14.27 -12.20 13.92
N THR A 69 14.52 -11.05 13.30
CA THR A 69 14.34 -10.79 11.86
C THR A 69 14.96 -11.83 10.92
N PHE A 70 16.08 -12.41 11.34
CA PHE A 70 16.80 -13.39 10.54
C PHE A 70 16.40 -14.85 10.85
N GLU A 71 15.26 -15.09 11.51
CA GLU A 71 14.81 -16.41 11.97
C GLU A 71 15.81 -17.05 12.96
N LEU A 72 16.49 -16.20 13.74
CA LEU A 72 17.34 -16.59 14.82
C LEU A 72 16.55 -16.60 16.12
N HIS A 73 16.77 -17.61 16.95
CA HIS A 73 16.06 -17.78 18.21
C HIS A 73 16.93 -17.42 19.39
N PHE A 74 16.29 -16.84 20.40
CA PHE A 74 16.91 -16.42 21.65
C PHE A 74 15.99 -16.75 22.82
N ALA A 75 16.58 -16.87 24.01
CA ALA A 75 15.83 -16.89 25.26
C ALA A 75 16.35 -15.79 26.19
N LEU A 76 15.39 -15.06 26.83
CA LEU A 76 15.69 -13.97 27.74
C LEU A 76 14.89 -14.12 29.03
N PHE A 77 15.52 -13.80 30.15
CA PHE A 77 14.86 -13.68 31.45
C PHE A 77 15.66 -12.75 32.35
N ARG A 78 15.03 -12.13 33.35
CA ARG A 78 15.72 -11.38 34.39
C ARG A 78 16.31 -12.38 35.39
N ILE A 79 17.55 -12.15 35.80
CA ILE A 79 18.18 -13.00 36.83
C ILE A 79 17.56 -12.62 38.18
N PRO A 80 17.01 -13.59 38.96
CA PRO A 80 16.56 -13.33 40.32
C PRO A 80 17.72 -12.73 41.15
N ASP A 81 17.40 -11.79 42.02
CA ASP A 81 18.35 -11.13 42.94
C ASP A 81 19.45 -10.27 42.28
N GLU A 82 19.45 -10.12 40.95
CA GLU A 82 20.31 -9.19 40.21
C GLU A 82 19.47 -8.05 39.60
N GLU A 83 19.46 -6.88 40.24
CA GLU A 83 18.74 -5.70 39.70
C GLU A 83 19.30 -5.33 38.32
N ASN A 84 18.38 -4.98 37.40
CA ASN A 84 18.70 -4.50 36.07
C ASN A 84 19.59 -5.44 35.21
N THR A 85 19.49 -6.76 35.44
CA THR A 85 20.26 -7.74 34.68
C THR A 85 19.31 -8.70 33.94
N VAL A 86 19.45 -8.75 32.61
CA VAL A 86 18.80 -9.76 31.76
C VAL A 86 19.84 -10.79 31.34
N PHE A 87 19.46 -12.06 31.43
CA PHE A 87 20.27 -13.16 30.88
C PHE A 87 19.76 -13.50 29.49
N LEU A 88 20.66 -13.42 28.52
CA LEU A 88 20.42 -13.72 27.11
C LEU A 88 21.12 -15.03 26.75
N VAL A 89 20.37 -15.94 26.14
CA VAL A 89 20.84 -17.19 25.56
C VAL A 89 20.56 -17.19 24.08
N GLY A 90 21.52 -17.48 23.26
CA GLY A 90 21.39 -17.48 21.80
C GLY A 90 22.43 -16.59 21.11
N PRO A 91 22.46 -16.63 19.78
CA PRO A 91 21.44 -17.20 18.86
C PRO A 91 21.58 -18.71 18.62
N TRP A 92 20.47 -19.32 18.21
CA TRP A 92 20.42 -20.65 17.57
C TRP A 92 19.35 -20.65 16.47
N THR A 93 19.29 -21.72 15.67
CA THR A 93 18.28 -21.90 14.62
C THR A 93 17.75 -23.35 14.64
N PHE A 94 16.57 -23.58 14.04
CA PHE A 94 15.98 -24.92 13.88
C PHE A 94 16.16 -25.47 12.46
N GLY A 95 16.82 -24.78 11.58
CA GLY A 95 17.04 -25.24 10.21
C GLY A 95 17.60 -24.19 9.30
N GLN A 96 17.41 -24.36 8.02
CA GLN A 96 17.79 -23.34 7.03
C GLN A 96 16.80 -22.18 7.02
N ARG A 97 17.30 -21.00 6.74
CA ARG A 97 16.46 -19.80 6.56
C ARG A 97 15.39 -20.02 5.49
N SER A 98 14.18 -19.52 5.76
CA SER A 98 13.09 -19.58 4.80
C SER A 98 13.38 -18.73 3.55
N GLU A 99 12.75 -19.07 2.45
CA GLU A 99 12.83 -18.27 1.22
C GLU A 99 12.30 -16.83 1.44
N LYS A 100 11.30 -16.68 2.31
CA LYS A 100 10.75 -15.39 2.71
C LYS A 100 11.81 -14.52 3.41
N SER A 101 12.55 -15.08 4.37
CA SER A 101 13.64 -14.39 5.07
C SER A 101 14.74 -13.97 4.09
N ARG A 102 15.18 -14.87 3.21
CA ARG A 102 16.21 -14.58 2.20
C ARG A 102 15.77 -13.45 1.25
N LYS A 103 14.53 -13.50 0.75
CA LYS A 103 13.96 -12.42 -0.09
C LYS A 103 13.88 -11.10 0.67
N TRP A 104 13.50 -11.13 1.94
CA TRP A 104 13.44 -9.93 2.78
C TRP A 104 14.83 -9.30 2.95
N VAL A 105 15.84 -10.08 3.34
CA VAL A 105 17.22 -9.59 3.52
C VAL A 105 17.78 -9.03 2.20
N LYS A 106 17.65 -9.77 1.11
CA LYS A 106 18.11 -9.30 -0.22
C LYS A 106 17.46 -7.98 -0.63
N ARG A 107 16.18 -7.80 -0.29
CA ARG A 107 15.43 -6.57 -0.61
C ARG A 107 15.91 -5.37 0.20
N HIS A 108 16.18 -5.58 1.51
CA HIS A 108 16.47 -4.47 2.44
C HIS A 108 17.96 -4.19 2.60
N LEU A 109 18.79 -5.22 2.50
CA LEU A 109 20.24 -5.14 2.71
C LEU A 109 21.05 -5.39 1.43
N GLY A 110 20.40 -5.66 0.31
CA GLY A 110 21.07 -5.94 -0.95
C GLY A 110 21.74 -7.32 -1.01
N VAL A 111 22.49 -7.57 -2.09
CA VAL A 111 23.19 -8.86 -2.30
C VAL A 111 24.34 -9.06 -1.30
N ALA A 112 25.08 -8.00 -0.97
CA ALA A 112 26.16 -8.06 0.00
C ALA A 112 25.63 -8.39 1.41
N GLY A 113 24.52 -7.76 1.82
CA GLY A 113 23.87 -8.07 3.08
C GLY A 113 23.33 -9.50 3.14
N GLU A 114 22.74 -10.00 2.04
CA GLU A 114 22.29 -11.40 1.97
C GLU A 114 23.47 -12.37 2.13
N SER A 115 24.60 -12.10 1.48
CA SER A 115 25.81 -12.94 1.59
C SER A 115 26.35 -12.93 3.03
N ALA A 116 26.42 -11.77 3.68
CA ALA A 116 26.88 -11.64 5.05
C ALA A 116 25.97 -12.39 6.04
N VAL A 117 24.65 -12.24 5.89
CA VAL A 117 23.67 -12.96 6.74
C VAL A 117 23.73 -14.48 6.48
N GLN A 118 23.95 -14.91 5.25
CA GLN A 118 24.05 -16.34 4.93
C GLN A 118 25.34 -16.95 5.50
N GLU A 119 26.46 -16.27 5.39
CA GLU A 119 27.74 -16.69 5.98
C GLU A 119 27.63 -16.82 7.50
N TYR A 120 27.08 -15.78 8.13
CA TYR A 120 26.80 -15.80 9.54
C TYR A 120 25.90 -16.99 9.95
N TYR A 121 24.81 -17.20 9.21
CA TYR A 121 23.82 -18.23 9.48
C TYR A 121 24.43 -19.65 9.42
N ASN A 122 25.43 -19.86 8.55
CA ASN A 122 26.15 -21.13 8.45
C ASN A 122 26.97 -21.45 9.72
N GLY A 123 27.36 -20.44 10.50
CA GLY A 123 28.07 -20.57 11.76
C GLY A 123 27.13 -20.74 12.96
N VAL A 124 25.84 -20.47 12.85
CA VAL A 124 24.88 -20.58 13.95
C VAL A 124 24.48 -22.02 14.19
N LYS A 125 24.41 -22.43 15.48
CA LYS A 125 24.03 -23.78 15.88
C LYS A 125 22.59 -24.12 15.44
N VAL A 126 22.46 -25.25 14.75
CA VAL A 126 21.17 -25.88 14.44
C VAL A 126 20.78 -26.83 15.55
N LEU A 127 19.57 -26.68 16.09
CA LEU A 127 19.02 -27.51 17.17
C LEU A 127 17.72 -28.19 16.72
N GLY A 128 17.37 -29.31 17.37
CA GLY A 128 16.05 -29.91 17.31
C GLY A 128 15.01 -29.03 18.01
N ALA A 129 13.84 -28.91 17.42
CA ALA A 129 12.85 -27.85 17.76
C ALA A 129 12.35 -27.83 19.21
N ASN A 130 12.42 -28.95 19.97
CA ASN A 130 11.77 -29.01 21.29
C ASN A 130 12.73 -29.24 22.49
N ASP A 131 13.86 -29.85 22.29
CA ASP A 131 14.68 -30.34 23.43
C ASP A 131 15.36 -29.20 24.19
N PHE A 132 15.84 -28.18 23.46
CA PHE A 132 16.56 -27.08 24.07
C PHE A 132 15.62 -26.07 24.77
N TYR A 133 14.45 -25.84 24.22
CA TYR A 133 13.40 -25.04 24.88
C TYR A 133 13.00 -25.66 26.23
N SER A 134 12.76 -26.96 26.25
CA SER A 134 12.39 -27.67 27.46
C SER A 134 13.51 -27.63 28.52
N THR A 135 14.76 -27.76 28.09
CA THR A 135 15.93 -27.67 28.98
C THR A 135 16.07 -26.28 29.60
N ILE A 136 15.97 -25.21 28.81
CA ILE A 136 16.01 -23.84 29.33
C ILE A 136 14.85 -23.62 30.31
N ARG A 137 13.63 -24.02 29.95
CA ARG A 137 12.46 -23.86 30.79
C ARG A 137 12.62 -24.50 32.15
N VAL A 138 13.12 -25.73 32.20
CA VAL A 138 13.34 -26.44 33.46
C VAL A 138 14.40 -25.74 34.29
N LEU A 139 15.55 -25.39 33.71
CA LEU A 139 16.64 -24.77 34.45
C LEU A 139 16.28 -23.36 34.95
N VAL A 140 15.56 -22.58 34.14
CA VAL A 140 15.07 -21.28 34.56
C VAL A 140 13.97 -21.44 35.61
N GLY A 141 13.06 -22.42 35.49
CA GLY A 141 12.05 -22.73 36.51
C GLY A 141 12.63 -23.06 37.85
N MET A 142 13.83 -23.66 37.89
CA MET A 142 14.53 -23.93 39.16
C MET A 142 15.11 -22.68 39.86
N MET A 143 15.13 -21.51 39.16
CA MET A 143 15.58 -20.22 39.72
C MET A 143 14.42 -19.42 40.30
N PHE A 144 13.18 -19.72 39.92
CA PHE A 144 11.95 -19.07 40.38
C PHE A 144 11.08 -20.08 41.13
N ASP A 145 10.12 -19.60 41.91
CA ASP A 145 9.09 -20.49 42.43
C ASP A 145 8.24 -21.02 41.28
N GLU A 146 8.00 -22.34 41.23
CA GLU A 146 7.41 -23.04 40.06
C GLU A 146 6.06 -22.45 39.59
N ASP A 147 5.27 -21.86 40.50
CA ASP A 147 3.97 -21.26 40.23
C ASP A 147 4.06 -19.81 39.69
N GLU A 148 5.23 -19.18 39.72
CA GLU A 148 5.38 -17.74 39.37
C GLU A 148 5.99 -17.52 38.00
N LEU A 149 6.72 -18.47 37.42
CA LEU A 149 7.39 -18.28 36.12
C LEU A 149 6.41 -18.32 34.93
N LYS A 150 6.25 -17.20 34.27
CA LYS A 150 5.50 -17.10 33.01
C LYS A 150 6.40 -17.40 31.84
N VAL A 151 5.96 -18.29 30.91
CA VAL A 151 6.71 -18.60 29.69
C VAL A 151 5.94 -18.02 28.51
N LYS A 152 6.60 -17.19 27.70
CA LYS A 152 6.02 -16.57 26.49
C LYS A 152 6.88 -16.83 25.28
N GLN A 153 6.23 -17.09 24.14
CA GLN A 153 6.89 -17.12 22.82
C GLN A 153 6.46 -15.87 22.03
N ILE A 154 7.43 -15.11 21.53
CA ILE A 154 7.19 -13.86 20.81
C ILE A 154 7.91 -13.94 19.46
N LYS A 155 7.15 -13.80 18.35
CA LYS A 155 7.71 -13.81 16.99
C LYS A 155 8.21 -12.46 16.51
N GLU A 156 7.66 -11.37 17.06
CA GLU A 156 8.00 -10.02 16.68
C GLU A 156 8.46 -9.22 17.91
N PHE A 157 9.57 -9.63 18.49
CA PHE A 157 10.14 -8.93 19.63
C PHE A 157 10.94 -7.72 19.15
N LEU A 158 10.45 -6.52 19.44
CA LEU A 158 10.97 -5.27 18.93
C LEU A 158 12.50 -5.11 19.04
N PRO A 159 13.16 -5.44 20.19
CA PRO A 159 14.61 -5.33 20.28
C PRO A 159 15.39 -6.20 19.29
N PHE A 160 14.83 -7.32 18.85
CA PHE A 160 15.46 -8.23 17.88
C PHE A 160 15.04 -7.98 16.43
N GLN A 161 14.15 -7.03 16.20
CA GLN A 161 13.85 -6.62 14.84
C GLN A 161 15.01 -5.77 14.30
N PHE A 162 15.70 -6.31 13.32
CA PHE A 162 16.64 -5.52 12.53
C PHE A 162 15.83 -4.68 11.57
N LEU A 163 15.48 -3.49 12.01
CA LEU A 163 14.98 -2.46 11.11
C LEU A 163 16.23 -1.73 10.62
N PRO A 164 16.56 -1.78 9.32
CA PRO A 164 17.59 -0.89 8.80
C PRO A 164 17.19 0.52 9.23
N ASP A 165 18.11 1.22 9.90
CA ASP A 165 17.81 2.50 10.53
C ASP A 165 17.14 3.41 9.49
N ILE A 166 15.85 3.72 9.72
CA ILE A 166 15.11 4.68 8.90
C ILE A 166 15.83 6.06 8.91
N ARG A 167 16.67 6.32 9.91
CA ARG A 167 17.54 7.50 9.96
C ARG A 167 18.58 7.52 8.84
N TYR A 168 19.05 6.37 8.33
CA TYR A 168 19.87 6.31 7.11
C TYR A 168 19.11 6.67 5.83
N PHE A 169 17.77 6.62 5.85
CA PHE A 169 16.94 7.19 4.78
C PHE A 169 16.72 8.72 4.96
N ASN A 170 17.07 9.29 6.13
CA ASN A 170 16.80 10.70 6.43
C ASN A 170 17.89 11.69 5.97
N GLU A 171 19.05 11.22 5.58
CA GLU A 171 19.90 12.01 4.69
C GLU A 171 19.69 11.51 3.28
N PRO A 172 18.95 12.23 2.43
CA PRO A 172 18.96 11.94 1.02
C PRO A 172 20.43 12.01 0.63
N LYS A 173 21.04 10.84 0.30
CA LYS A 173 22.27 10.84 -0.46
C LYS A 173 21.89 11.56 -1.75
N PHE A 174 22.02 12.90 -1.73
CA PHE A 174 21.93 13.66 -2.96
C PHE A 174 22.91 12.99 -3.91
N GLN A 175 22.38 12.34 -4.94
CA GLN A 175 23.19 11.87 -6.03
C GLN A 175 23.91 13.12 -6.52
N LYS A 176 25.16 13.31 -6.09
CA LYS A 176 25.99 14.49 -6.40
C LYS A 176 26.18 14.67 -7.91
N ASP A 177 25.75 13.68 -8.69
CA ASP A 177 25.99 13.58 -10.12
C ASP A 177 24.82 14.09 -10.99
N ILE A 178 23.66 14.43 -10.40
CA ILE A 178 22.54 15.01 -11.16
C ILE A 178 22.57 16.52 -11.01
N PRO A 179 22.78 17.28 -12.09
CA PRO A 179 22.71 18.74 -12.03
C PRO A 179 21.35 19.21 -11.48
N ILE A 180 21.37 20.19 -10.55
CA ILE A 180 20.14 20.75 -9.95
C ILE A 180 19.18 21.21 -11.02
N SER A 181 19.68 21.89 -12.07
CA SER A 181 18.87 22.33 -13.21
C SER A 181 18.13 21.18 -13.94
N MET A 182 18.72 19.99 -13.98
CA MET A 182 18.08 18.82 -14.58
C MET A 182 16.94 18.28 -13.69
N LEU A 183 17.13 18.35 -12.37
CA LEU A 183 16.05 18.02 -11.42
C LEU A 183 14.89 19.01 -11.54
N GLU A 184 15.17 20.30 -11.58
CA GLU A 184 14.17 21.36 -11.73
C GLU A 184 13.36 21.18 -13.01
N GLN A 185 14.02 20.96 -14.15
CA GLN A 185 13.37 20.70 -15.44
C GLN A 185 12.50 19.44 -15.41
N ARG A 186 12.95 18.38 -14.73
CA ARG A 186 12.17 17.15 -14.58
C ARG A 186 10.88 17.40 -13.80
N TYR A 187 10.94 18.09 -12.65
CA TYR A 187 9.76 18.44 -11.87
C TYR A 187 8.83 19.38 -12.62
N GLU A 188 9.38 20.33 -13.35
CA GLU A 188 8.59 21.23 -14.19
C GLU A 188 7.85 20.47 -15.31
N SER A 189 8.49 19.51 -15.96
CA SER A 189 7.84 18.68 -16.99
C SER A 189 6.77 17.76 -16.39
N GLU A 190 7.00 17.20 -15.20
CA GLU A 190 6.00 16.42 -14.46
C GLU A 190 4.77 17.28 -14.12
N ASN A 191 4.97 18.49 -13.61
CA ASN A 191 3.88 19.40 -13.31
C ASN A 191 3.07 19.78 -14.56
N ARG A 192 3.72 19.99 -15.70
CA ARG A 192 3.02 20.23 -16.98
C ARG A 192 2.10 19.06 -17.38
N ILE A 193 2.55 17.83 -17.21
CA ILE A 193 1.72 16.64 -17.44
C ILE A 193 0.48 16.69 -16.55
N LEU A 194 0.67 16.88 -15.24
CA LEU A 194 -0.39 16.87 -14.25
C LEU A 194 -1.40 18.01 -14.47
N GLU A 195 -0.93 19.20 -14.82
CA GLU A 195 -1.78 20.34 -15.17
C GLU A 195 -2.62 20.09 -16.43
N ALA A 196 -2.01 19.54 -17.48
CA ALA A 196 -2.71 19.20 -18.72
C ALA A 196 -3.77 18.12 -18.47
N VAL A 197 -3.43 17.07 -17.72
CA VAL A 197 -4.38 16.03 -17.31
C VAL A 197 -5.51 16.63 -16.47
N GLY A 198 -5.21 17.53 -15.52
CA GLY A 198 -6.21 18.23 -14.71
C GLY A 198 -7.18 19.08 -15.53
N ARG A 199 -6.77 19.57 -16.71
CA ARG A 199 -7.64 20.27 -17.67
C ARG A 199 -8.36 19.33 -18.64
N GLY A 200 -7.99 18.04 -18.68
CA GLY A 200 -8.50 17.10 -19.68
C GLY A 200 -7.90 17.33 -21.08
N ASP A 201 -6.80 18.07 -21.16
CA ASP A 201 -6.10 18.40 -22.40
C ASP A 201 -5.13 17.28 -22.76
N GLU A 202 -5.62 16.35 -23.59
CA GLU A 202 -4.86 15.16 -23.97
C GLU A 202 -3.64 15.50 -24.85
N GLU A 203 -3.78 16.45 -25.77
CA GLU A 203 -2.69 16.84 -26.66
C GLU A 203 -1.53 17.45 -25.87
N ALA A 204 -1.82 18.41 -24.99
CA ALA A 204 -0.84 19.03 -24.13
C ALA A 204 -0.21 18.00 -23.13
N ALA A 205 -1.00 17.06 -22.63
CA ALA A 205 -0.49 16.03 -21.72
C ALA A 205 0.47 15.06 -22.42
N VAL A 206 0.14 14.62 -23.64
CA VAL A 206 0.99 13.75 -24.47
C VAL A 206 2.27 14.47 -24.86
N GLU A 207 2.20 15.72 -25.27
CA GLU A 207 3.40 16.52 -25.62
C GLU A 207 4.31 16.70 -24.38
N ALA A 208 3.74 16.99 -23.22
CA ALA A 208 4.51 17.11 -21.98
C ALA A 208 5.15 15.78 -21.58
N MET A 209 4.49 14.64 -21.83
CA MET A 209 5.09 13.31 -21.61
C MET A 209 6.26 13.04 -22.56
N HIS A 210 6.15 13.42 -23.84
CA HIS A 210 7.28 13.31 -24.79
C HIS A 210 8.48 14.13 -24.34
N GLN A 211 8.25 15.32 -23.80
CA GLN A 211 9.33 16.14 -23.23
C GLN A 211 9.91 15.49 -21.97
N HIS A 212 9.09 14.96 -21.11
CA HIS A 212 9.50 14.29 -19.86
C HIS A 212 10.31 13.02 -20.11
N SER A 213 9.98 12.22 -21.15
CA SER A 213 10.70 11.00 -21.51
C SER A 213 12.16 11.22 -21.91
N ARG A 214 12.54 12.44 -22.27
CA ARG A 214 13.94 12.82 -22.56
C ARG A 214 14.83 12.89 -21.32
N PHE A 215 14.22 12.99 -20.13
CA PHE A 215 14.97 12.94 -18.89
C PHE A 215 15.24 11.48 -18.51
N THR A 216 16.48 11.03 -18.70
CA THR A 216 16.90 9.69 -18.31
C THR A 216 16.74 9.55 -16.79
N TYR A 217 15.89 8.65 -16.36
CA TYR A 217 15.76 8.29 -14.96
C TYR A 217 16.99 7.46 -14.55
N GLY A 218 18.11 8.13 -14.23
CA GLY A 218 19.29 7.43 -13.77
C GLY A 218 18.97 6.48 -12.62
N GLY A 219 18.98 5.19 -12.88
CA GLY A 219 18.97 4.10 -11.90
C GLY A 219 17.77 3.95 -10.96
N ARG A 220 16.86 4.94 -10.90
CA ARG A 220 15.79 4.93 -9.87
C ARG A 220 14.70 3.91 -10.15
N PHE A 221 14.54 3.49 -11.41
CA PHE A 221 13.46 2.63 -11.86
C PHE A 221 13.84 1.63 -12.96
N GLU A 222 15.13 1.46 -13.21
CA GLU A 222 15.60 0.38 -14.07
C GLU A 222 15.65 -0.91 -13.24
N GLY A 223 15.09 -1.99 -13.75
CA GLY A 223 15.36 -3.33 -13.30
C GLY A 223 14.14 -4.20 -13.10
N SER A 224 13.69 -4.39 -11.88
CA SER A 224 12.71 -5.45 -11.58
C SER A 224 11.27 -5.06 -11.90
N LEU A 225 10.44 -6.05 -12.24
CA LEU A 225 8.99 -5.89 -12.40
C LEU A 225 8.36 -5.16 -11.18
N TYR A 226 8.85 -5.45 -9.98
CA TYR A 226 8.41 -4.78 -8.76
C TYR A 226 8.65 -3.26 -8.79
N GLN A 227 9.83 -2.83 -9.23
CA GLN A 227 10.16 -1.41 -9.35
C GLN A 227 9.34 -0.70 -10.42
N GLN A 228 9.08 -1.39 -11.55
CA GLN A 228 8.21 -0.88 -12.60
C GLN A 228 6.77 -0.70 -12.11
N LYS A 229 6.20 -1.70 -11.41
CA LYS A 229 4.88 -1.62 -10.80
C LYS A 229 4.78 -0.47 -9.79
N ASN A 230 5.78 -0.31 -8.92
CA ASN A 230 5.79 0.80 -7.95
C ASN A 230 5.76 2.17 -8.64
N ARG A 231 6.51 2.35 -9.74
CA ARG A 231 6.48 3.57 -10.54
C ARG A 231 5.09 3.86 -11.07
N MET A 232 4.42 2.84 -11.63
CA MET A 232 3.06 3.00 -12.16
C MET A 232 2.05 3.33 -11.05
N ILE A 233 2.18 2.75 -9.86
CA ILE A 233 1.32 3.08 -8.70
C ILE A 233 1.52 4.53 -8.24
N VAL A 234 2.77 5.00 -8.16
CA VAL A 234 3.07 6.41 -7.86
C VAL A 234 2.46 7.32 -8.92
N PHE A 235 2.66 7.01 -10.20
CA PHE A 235 2.11 7.79 -11.29
C PHE A 235 0.58 7.81 -11.29
N ASN A 236 -0.08 6.67 -11.07
CA ASN A 236 -1.53 6.58 -10.89
C ASN A 236 -2.03 7.48 -9.75
N THR A 237 -1.29 7.53 -8.65
CA THR A 237 -1.61 8.39 -7.51
C THR A 237 -1.50 9.88 -7.86
N LEU A 238 -0.47 10.27 -8.61
CA LEU A 238 -0.28 11.65 -9.07
C LEU A 238 -1.40 12.06 -10.03
N LEU A 239 -1.74 11.23 -11.01
CA LEU A 239 -2.84 11.48 -11.95
C LEU A 239 -4.18 11.62 -11.22
N ARG A 240 -4.45 10.75 -10.23
CA ARG A 240 -5.63 10.85 -9.37
C ARG A 240 -5.72 12.22 -8.69
N LYS A 241 -4.59 12.70 -8.15
CA LYS A 241 -4.52 14.01 -7.50
C LYS A 241 -4.65 15.16 -8.48
N ALA A 242 -4.12 15.03 -9.67
CA ALA A 242 -4.20 16.06 -10.71
C ALA A 242 -5.64 16.38 -11.16
N ILE A 243 -6.56 15.38 -11.13
CA ILE A 243 -7.96 15.58 -11.58
C ILE A 243 -8.91 16.05 -10.46
N GLU A 244 -8.52 16.04 -9.18
CA GLU A 244 -9.37 16.52 -8.08
C GLU A 244 -9.81 17.98 -8.23
N PRO A 245 -8.95 18.94 -8.62
CA PRO A 245 -9.34 20.34 -8.79
C PRO A 245 -10.40 20.57 -9.89
N SER A 246 -10.56 19.61 -10.81
CA SER A 246 -11.52 19.67 -11.92
C SER A 246 -12.94 19.31 -11.52
N LYS A 247 -13.21 19.13 -10.21
CA LYS A 247 -14.53 18.80 -9.67
C LYS A 247 -15.14 17.52 -10.26
N VAL A 248 -14.30 16.60 -10.66
CA VAL A 248 -14.72 15.22 -10.94
C VAL A 248 -15.12 14.58 -9.60
N HIS A 249 -16.29 13.92 -9.58
CA HIS A 249 -16.78 13.32 -8.34
C HIS A 249 -15.84 12.19 -7.87
N PRO A 250 -15.57 12.06 -6.55
CA PRO A 250 -14.67 11.04 -5.99
C PRO A 250 -14.96 9.60 -6.46
N TYR A 251 -16.21 9.25 -6.68
CA TYR A 251 -16.61 7.96 -7.24
C TYR A 251 -15.92 7.63 -8.57
N TYR A 252 -15.87 8.62 -9.51
CA TYR A 252 -15.22 8.40 -10.80
C TYR A 252 -13.69 8.41 -10.68
N ILE A 253 -13.18 9.25 -9.79
CA ILE A 253 -11.73 9.29 -9.48
C ILE A 253 -11.27 7.94 -8.94
N ASP A 254 -12.02 7.38 -7.99
CA ASP A 254 -11.73 6.08 -7.40
C ASP A 254 -11.86 4.95 -8.43
N ALA A 255 -12.90 4.98 -9.25
CA ALA A 255 -13.14 3.98 -10.29
C ALA A 255 -11.97 3.85 -11.28
N ILE A 256 -11.46 4.97 -11.80
CA ILE A 256 -10.31 4.94 -12.73
C ILE A 256 -9.03 4.56 -12.01
N SER A 257 -8.79 5.08 -10.80
CA SER A 257 -7.58 4.78 -10.02
C SER A 257 -7.53 3.30 -9.63
N SER A 258 -8.64 2.71 -9.19
CA SER A 258 -8.75 1.29 -8.83
C SER A 258 -8.62 0.38 -10.07
N LYS A 259 -9.18 0.79 -11.23
CA LYS A 259 -8.97 0.09 -12.51
C LYS A 259 -7.48 -0.08 -12.80
N TYR A 260 -6.71 1.00 -12.74
CA TYR A 260 -5.29 0.96 -13.05
C TYR A 260 -4.47 0.28 -11.95
N ALA A 261 -4.82 0.44 -10.67
CA ALA A 261 -4.16 -0.29 -9.59
C ALA A 261 -4.24 -1.81 -9.82
N ARG A 262 -5.41 -2.33 -10.21
CA ARG A 262 -5.61 -3.76 -10.53
C ARG A 262 -4.82 -4.19 -11.76
N ILE A 263 -4.87 -3.44 -12.85
CA ILE A 263 -4.09 -3.74 -14.06
C ILE A 263 -2.59 -3.84 -13.75
N ILE A 264 -2.06 -2.90 -12.92
CA ILE A 264 -0.66 -2.90 -12.53
C ILE A 264 -0.34 -4.09 -11.62
N GLU A 265 -1.24 -4.42 -10.68
CA GLU A 265 -1.04 -5.54 -9.75
C GLU A 265 -1.00 -6.89 -10.48
N GLU A 266 -1.93 -7.11 -11.40
CA GLU A 266 -2.09 -8.37 -12.14
C GLU A 266 -1.06 -8.53 -13.29
N ALA A 267 -0.37 -7.47 -13.70
CA ALA A 267 0.55 -7.50 -14.82
C ALA A 267 1.78 -8.39 -14.57
N ASP A 268 2.11 -9.27 -15.50
CA ASP A 268 3.37 -10.03 -15.52
C ASP A 268 4.54 -9.20 -16.07
N GLU A 269 4.24 -8.17 -16.85
CA GLU A 269 5.16 -7.16 -17.37
C GLU A 269 4.46 -5.79 -17.42
N VAL A 270 5.21 -4.71 -17.34
CA VAL A 270 4.68 -3.35 -17.40
C VAL A 270 5.12 -2.69 -18.70
N PRO A 271 4.26 -2.71 -19.73
CA PRO A 271 4.58 -2.06 -20.98
C PRO A 271 4.61 -0.53 -20.84
N GLU A 272 5.52 0.12 -21.55
CA GLU A 272 5.62 1.58 -21.54
C GLU A 272 4.30 2.24 -22.00
N GLU A 273 3.58 1.61 -22.91
CA GLU A 273 2.28 2.07 -23.41
C GLU A 273 1.23 2.21 -22.29
N LEU A 274 1.35 1.47 -21.19
CA LEU A 274 0.43 1.59 -20.07
C LEU A 274 0.42 3.00 -19.48
N MET A 275 1.58 3.65 -19.38
CA MET A 275 1.70 5.02 -18.89
C MET A 275 0.96 6.02 -19.80
N TRP A 276 1.13 5.86 -21.10
CA TRP A 276 0.45 6.69 -22.10
C TRP A 276 -1.06 6.49 -22.07
N GLN A 277 -1.50 5.25 -21.94
CA GLN A 277 -2.92 4.91 -21.81
C GLN A 277 -3.54 5.52 -20.54
N MET A 278 -2.82 5.49 -19.42
CA MET A 278 -3.27 6.13 -18.19
C MET A 278 -3.53 7.62 -18.40
N VAL A 279 -2.60 8.34 -19.00
CA VAL A 279 -2.75 9.79 -19.25
C VAL A 279 -3.98 10.07 -20.14
N ARG A 280 -4.13 9.33 -21.23
CA ARG A 280 -5.29 9.48 -22.14
C ARG A 280 -6.63 9.22 -21.42
N ASP A 281 -6.69 8.13 -20.66
CA ASP A 281 -7.92 7.78 -19.94
C ASP A 281 -8.26 8.81 -18.85
N TYR A 282 -7.26 9.30 -18.09
CA TYR A 282 -7.50 10.34 -17.08
C TYR A 282 -7.95 11.65 -17.71
N CYS A 283 -7.39 12.08 -18.84
CA CYS A 283 -7.87 13.23 -19.60
C CYS A 283 -9.32 13.03 -20.08
N ALA A 284 -9.65 11.83 -20.59
CA ALA A 284 -11.00 11.49 -21.02
C ALA A 284 -11.99 11.52 -19.85
N TYR A 285 -11.58 11.08 -18.65
CA TYR A 285 -12.42 11.17 -17.43
C TYR A 285 -12.68 12.61 -17.03
N VAL A 286 -11.68 13.49 -17.10
CA VAL A 286 -11.88 14.92 -16.84
C VAL A 286 -12.86 15.53 -17.85
N ARG A 287 -12.66 15.30 -19.15
CA ARG A 287 -13.59 15.79 -20.18
C ARG A 287 -15.02 15.32 -19.97
N ARG A 288 -15.20 14.09 -19.51
CA ARG A 288 -16.52 13.47 -19.36
C ARG A 288 -17.22 13.83 -18.04
N TYR A 289 -16.48 13.96 -16.96
CA TYR A 289 -17.05 14.03 -15.60
C TYR A 289 -16.70 15.30 -14.84
N SER A 290 -15.94 16.22 -15.42
CA SER A 290 -15.65 17.51 -14.80
C SER A 290 -16.90 18.37 -14.74
N LEU A 291 -17.15 18.89 -13.55
CA LEU A 291 -18.26 19.83 -13.30
C LEU A 291 -17.74 21.21 -12.90
N LYS A 292 -16.48 21.53 -13.19
CA LYS A 292 -15.81 22.76 -12.76
C LYS A 292 -16.52 24.04 -13.24
N GLU A 293 -17.14 23.97 -14.42
CA GLU A 293 -17.82 25.12 -15.05
C GLU A 293 -19.20 25.42 -14.46
N TYR A 294 -19.73 24.53 -13.59
CA TYR A 294 -21.07 24.66 -13.02
C TYR A 294 -21.04 25.19 -11.60
N SER A 295 -22.12 25.89 -11.19
CA SER A 295 -22.31 26.33 -9.81
C SER A 295 -22.42 25.13 -8.83
N PRO A 296 -22.13 25.31 -7.53
CA PRO A 296 -22.21 24.25 -6.54
C PRO A 296 -23.57 23.53 -6.48
N ALA A 297 -24.68 24.26 -6.71
CA ALA A 297 -26.00 23.67 -6.73
C ALA A 297 -26.20 22.76 -7.95
N VAL A 298 -25.78 23.18 -9.14
CA VAL A 298 -25.85 22.37 -10.36
C VAL A 298 -24.90 21.20 -10.29
N GLN A 299 -23.67 21.36 -9.79
CA GLN A 299 -22.72 20.27 -9.54
C GLN A 299 -23.35 19.20 -8.65
N LYS A 300 -23.98 19.60 -7.53
CA LYS A 300 -24.62 18.68 -6.59
C LYS A 300 -25.74 17.90 -7.23
N VAL A 301 -26.58 18.56 -8.03
CA VAL A 301 -27.70 17.93 -8.77
C VAL A 301 -27.17 16.97 -9.83
N MET A 302 -26.22 17.37 -10.66
CA MET A 302 -25.64 16.51 -11.70
C MET A 302 -24.98 15.27 -11.09
N ASN A 303 -24.19 15.43 -10.03
CA ASN A 303 -23.59 14.30 -9.32
C ASN A 303 -24.65 13.34 -8.78
N TYR A 304 -25.68 13.87 -8.11
CA TYR A 304 -26.74 13.04 -7.59
C TYR A 304 -27.48 12.26 -8.68
N VAL A 305 -27.85 12.94 -9.79
CA VAL A 305 -28.51 12.29 -10.94
C VAL A 305 -27.63 11.19 -11.54
N ASN A 306 -26.36 11.48 -11.77
CA ASN A 306 -25.44 10.54 -12.42
C ASN A 306 -25.20 9.26 -11.58
N LEU A 307 -25.22 9.38 -10.25
CA LEU A 307 -24.99 8.26 -9.33
C LEU A 307 -26.29 7.49 -8.99
N ASN A 308 -27.47 8.11 -9.21
CA ASN A 308 -28.75 7.55 -8.76
C ASN A 308 -29.80 7.54 -9.91
N VAL A 309 -29.37 7.20 -11.12
CA VAL A 309 -30.26 7.28 -12.32
C VAL A 309 -31.53 6.46 -12.23
N ALA A 310 -31.50 5.35 -11.46
CA ALA A 310 -32.64 4.45 -11.27
C ALA A 310 -33.70 5.00 -10.29
N GLU A 311 -33.34 5.97 -9.45
CA GLU A 311 -34.25 6.50 -8.43
C GLU A 311 -35.33 7.43 -9.00
N PRO A 312 -36.41 7.67 -8.23
CA PRO A 312 -37.42 8.69 -8.58
C PRO A 312 -36.84 10.10 -8.46
N LEU A 313 -36.29 10.60 -9.56
CA LEU A 313 -35.68 11.93 -9.64
C LEU A 313 -36.72 12.97 -10.01
N THR A 314 -37.13 13.81 -9.05
CA THR A 314 -38.07 14.89 -9.27
C THR A 314 -37.41 16.28 -9.10
N LEU A 315 -37.87 17.26 -9.85
CA LEU A 315 -37.39 18.65 -9.68
C LEU A 315 -37.56 19.15 -8.24
N LYS A 316 -38.65 18.73 -7.55
CA LYS A 316 -38.94 19.11 -6.17
C LYS A 316 -37.93 18.51 -5.18
N SER A 317 -37.62 17.19 -5.32
CA SER A 317 -36.67 16.51 -4.42
C SER A 317 -35.25 17.06 -4.62
N LEU A 318 -34.83 17.27 -5.88
CA LEU A 318 -33.50 17.81 -6.20
C LEU A 318 -33.31 19.26 -5.73
N ALA A 319 -34.36 20.11 -5.88
CA ALA A 319 -34.34 21.49 -5.35
C ALA A 319 -34.24 21.49 -3.80
N ALA A 320 -35.00 20.64 -3.13
CA ALA A 320 -34.94 20.51 -1.65
C ALA A 320 -33.54 20.10 -1.19
N MET A 321 -32.87 19.18 -1.89
CA MET A 321 -31.49 18.75 -1.60
C MET A 321 -30.49 19.94 -1.65
N CYS A 322 -30.77 20.93 -2.51
CA CYS A 322 -29.94 22.14 -2.66
C CYS A 322 -30.43 23.32 -1.81
N PHE A 323 -31.51 23.18 -1.03
CA PHE A 323 -32.12 24.25 -0.25
C PHE A 323 -32.56 25.47 -1.07
N ILE A 324 -33.05 25.24 -2.32
CA ILE A 324 -33.54 26.26 -3.25
C ILE A 324 -34.95 25.93 -3.77
N SER A 325 -35.62 26.90 -4.36
CA SER A 325 -36.92 26.66 -4.96
C SER A 325 -36.82 25.84 -6.25
N PRO A 326 -37.83 25.00 -6.56
CA PRO A 326 -37.88 24.26 -7.82
C PRO A 326 -37.78 25.15 -9.07
N SER A 327 -38.46 26.31 -9.07
CA SER A 327 -38.41 27.26 -10.18
C SER A 327 -37.00 27.82 -10.39
N TYR A 328 -36.32 28.18 -9.32
CA TYR A 328 -34.95 28.66 -9.38
C TYR A 328 -33.98 27.57 -9.88
N LEU A 329 -34.07 26.35 -9.35
CA LEU A 329 -33.23 25.22 -9.85
C LEU A 329 -33.46 24.99 -11.34
N SER A 330 -34.71 24.97 -11.80
CA SER A 330 -35.05 24.76 -13.22
C SER A 330 -34.42 25.80 -14.13
N ALA A 331 -34.52 27.08 -13.75
CA ALA A 331 -33.94 28.20 -14.51
C ALA A 331 -32.38 28.13 -14.50
N LEU A 332 -31.78 27.95 -13.32
CA LEU A 332 -30.33 27.87 -13.14
C LEU A 332 -29.73 26.69 -13.93
N PHE A 333 -30.34 25.51 -13.81
CA PHE A 333 -29.85 24.31 -14.50
C PHE A 333 -29.92 24.49 -16.04
N LYS A 334 -31.03 25.06 -16.55
CA LYS A 334 -31.15 25.32 -17.99
C LYS A 334 -30.16 26.37 -18.47
N GLN A 335 -29.91 27.40 -17.67
CA GLN A 335 -28.93 28.46 -17.99
C GLN A 335 -27.52 27.91 -18.07
N GLU A 336 -27.09 27.09 -17.10
CA GLU A 336 -25.73 26.58 -17.00
C GLU A 336 -25.49 25.35 -17.88
N ALA A 337 -26.43 24.38 -17.90
CA ALA A 337 -26.28 23.12 -18.63
C ALA A 337 -26.81 23.19 -20.09
N GLY A 338 -27.45 24.26 -20.48
CA GLY A 338 -28.01 24.41 -21.85
C GLY A 338 -29.21 23.50 -22.14
N THR A 339 -29.64 22.67 -21.21
CA THR A 339 -30.73 21.72 -21.35
C THR A 339 -31.63 21.69 -20.11
N THR A 340 -32.85 21.15 -20.24
CA THR A 340 -33.71 21.01 -19.07
C THR A 340 -33.20 19.90 -18.16
N LEU A 341 -33.49 20.02 -16.84
CA LEU A 341 -33.13 18.97 -15.88
C LEU A 341 -33.75 17.59 -16.23
N ILE A 342 -35.00 17.62 -16.76
CA ILE A 342 -35.69 16.39 -17.19
C ILE A 342 -34.99 15.75 -18.39
N ASP A 343 -34.60 16.53 -19.39
CA ASP A 343 -33.87 16.03 -20.56
C ASP A 343 -32.50 15.49 -20.13
N TYR A 344 -31.81 16.17 -19.19
CA TYR A 344 -30.54 15.70 -18.63
C TYR A 344 -30.71 14.33 -17.94
N ILE A 345 -31.70 14.18 -17.05
CA ILE A 345 -31.98 12.90 -16.37
C ILE A 345 -32.25 11.80 -17.41
N ASN A 346 -33.09 12.08 -18.39
CA ASN A 346 -33.41 11.13 -19.46
C ASN A 346 -32.16 10.73 -20.27
N THR A 347 -31.28 11.67 -20.57
CA THR A 347 -30.03 11.42 -21.29
C THR A 347 -29.11 10.51 -20.45
N GLN A 348 -28.98 10.74 -19.14
CA GLN A 348 -28.17 9.87 -18.26
C GLN A 348 -28.76 8.45 -18.16
N ARG A 349 -30.09 8.33 -18.06
CA ARG A 349 -30.79 7.04 -18.08
C ARG A 349 -30.54 6.28 -19.37
N VAL A 350 -30.63 6.94 -20.50
CA VAL A 350 -30.35 6.34 -21.81
C VAL A 350 -28.88 5.91 -21.94
N ASN A 351 -27.95 6.73 -21.50
CA ASN A 351 -26.54 6.38 -21.52
C ASN A 351 -26.24 5.14 -20.66
N ARG A 352 -26.86 5.05 -19.48
CA ARG A 352 -26.75 3.87 -18.62
C ARG A 352 -27.39 2.64 -19.24
N ALA A 353 -28.56 2.80 -19.85
CA ALA A 353 -29.23 1.73 -20.58
C ALA A 353 -28.40 1.20 -21.76
N ALA A 354 -27.73 2.08 -22.50
CA ALA A 354 -26.83 1.69 -23.59
C ALA A 354 -25.72 0.77 -23.09
N GLN A 355 -25.05 1.13 -21.98
CA GLN A 355 -24.03 0.27 -21.35
C GLN A 355 -24.60 -1.11 -20.94
N LEU A 356 -25.78 -1.13 -20.34
CA LEU A 356 -26.44 -2.41 -19.96
C LEU A 356 -26.79 -3.25 -21.18
N LEU A 357 -27.19 -2.63 -22.27
CA LEU A 357 -27.52 -3.35 -23.53
C LEU A 357 -26.28 -3.96 -24.19
N GLU A 358 -25.09 -3.37 -24.02
CA GLU A 358 -23.82 -3.90 -24.50
C GLU A 358 -23.35 -5.09 -23.63
N GLN A 359 -23.51 -4.96 -22.32
CA GLN A 359 -22.92 -5.88 -21.33
C GLN A 359 -23.83 -7.06 -20.94
N SER A 360 -25.14 -6.99 -21.24
CA SER A 360 -26.10 -7.99 -20.79
C SER A 360 -27.06 -8.43 -21.89
N SER A 361 -27.73 -9.58 -21.63
CA SER A 361 -28.83 -10.10 -22.47
C SER A 361 -30.21 -9.82 -21.90
N HIS A 362 -30.32 -8.95 -20.86
CA HIS A 362 -31.62 -8.63 -20.24
C HIS A 362 -32.65 -8.16 -21.24
N ALA A 363 -33.92 -8.47 -21.02
CA ALA A 363 -35.00 -7.95 -21.87
C ALA A 363 -34.99 -6.42 -21.89
N ILE A 364 -35.39 -5.80 -23.01
CA ILE A 364 -35.43 -4.33 -23.13
C ILE A 364 -36.27 -3.68 -22.02
N ALA A 365 -37.38 -4.36 -21.62
CA ALA A 365 -38.23 -3.91 -20.52
C ALA A 365 -37.49 -3.92 -19.18
N ALA A 366 -36.70 -4.95 -18.90
CA ALA A 366 -35.88 -5.04 -17.67
C ALA A 366 -34.81 -3.95 -17.64
N VAL A 367 -34.14 -3.67 -18.77
CA VAL A 367 -33.16 -2.57 -18.87
C VAL A 367 -33.82 -1.21 -18.64
N ALA A 368 -35.02 -1.00 -19.16
CA ALA A 368 -35.78 0.23 -18.94
C ALA A 368 -36.12 0.43 -17.45
N GLU A 369 -36.59 -0.63 -16.79
CA GLU A 369 -36.86 -0.63 -15.35
C GLU A 369 -35.60 -0.38 -14.50
N GLU A 370 -34.49 -1.04 -14.85
CA GLU A 370 -33.20 -0.90 -14.15
C GLU A 370 -32.65 0.53 -14.20
N VAL A 371 -33.00 1.32 -15.22
CA VAL A 371 -32.64 2.74 -15.30
C VAL A 371 -33.75 3.68 -14.84
N GLY A 372 -34.78 3.17 -14.18
CA GLY A 372 -35.86 3.96 -13.57
C GLY A 372 -36.93 4.46 -14.55
N ILE A 373 -37.15 3.74 -15.67
CA ILE A 373 -38.20 4.07 -16.65
C ILE A 373 -39.14 2.90 -16.77
N LEU A 374 -40.31 2.96 -16.13
CA LEU A 374 -41.29 1.86 -16.10
C LEU A 374 -42.05 1.69 -17.42
N ASP A 375 -42.28 2.78 -18.19
CA ASP A 375 -42.95 2.73 -19.47
C ASP A 375 -41.93 2.44 -20.59
N VAL A 376 -41.99 1.23 -21.14
CA VAL A 376 -41.09 0.75 -22.22
C VAL A 376 -41.28 1.53 -23.52
N ASN A 377 -42.49 2.02 -23.80
CA ASN A 377 -42.77 2.81 -25.01
C ASN A 377 -42.12 4.19 -24.86
N TYR A 378 -42.26 4.82 -23.70
CA TYR A 378 -41.60 6.07 -23.40
C TYR A 378 -40.06 5.85 -23.41
N PHE A 379 -39.54 4.80 -22.81
CA PHE A 379 -38.11 4.46 -22.89
C PHE A 379 -37.63 4.36 -24.33
N THR A 380 -38.32 3.59 -25.17
CA THR A 380 -37.95 3.41 -26.60
C THR A 380 -37.91 4.73 -27.34
N LYS A 381 -38.89 5.61 -27.06
CA LYS A 381 -38.98 6.94 -27.68
C LYS A 381 -37.81 7.85 -27.30
N ILE A 382 -37.47 7.94 -25.99
CA ILE A 382 -36.37 8.79 -25.55
C ILE A 382 -35.00 8.20 -25.95
N PHE A 383 -34.84 6.86 -25.91
CA PHE A 383 -33.64 6.21 -26.38
C PHE A 383 -33.34 6.51 -27.84
N LYS A 384 -34.38 6.39 -28.72
CA LYS A 384 -34.24 6.72 -30.12
C LYS A 384 -33.99 8.23 -30.32
N LYS A 385 -34.62 9.13 -29.53
CA LYS A 385 -34.37 10.57 -29.56
C LYS A 385 -32.92 10.88 -29.22
N THR A 386 -32.33 10.21 -28.26
CA THR A 386 -30.97 10.48 -27.71
C THR A 386 -29.85 9.85 -28.57
N LEU A 387 -30.02 8.61 -29.01
CA LEU A 387 -28.98 7.83 -29.70
C LEU A 387 -29.26 7.55 -31.19
N GLY A 388 -30.38 8.03 -31.70
CA GLY A 388 -30.75 7.92 -33.14
C GLY A 388 -31.32 6.57 -33.55
N VAL A 389 -31.14 5.52 -32.73
CA VAL A 389 -31.57 4.13 -33.01
C VAL A 389 -32.44 3.58 -31.88
N THR A 390 -33.22 2.54 -32.14
CA THR A 390 -34.01 1.86 -31.09
C THR A 390 -33.10 1.01 -30.19
N PRO A 391 -33.49 0.73 -28.92
CA PRO A 391 -32.72 -0.12 -28.01
C PRO A 391 -32.38 -1.51 -28.59
N THR A 392 -33.32 -2.12 -29.30
CA THR A 392 -33.12 -3.44 -29.93
C THR A 392 -32.08 -3.37 -31.06
N ARG A 393 -32.13 -2.30 -31.89
CA ARG A 393 -31.18 -2.11 -32.96
C ARG A 393 -29.79 -1.77 -32.39
N TYR A 394 -29.71 -0.93 -31.37
CA TYR A 394 -28.49 -0.59 -30.66
C TYR A 394 -27.77 -1.82 -30.13
N ARG A 395 -28.50 -2.71 -29.42
CA ARG A 395 -27.95 -3.96 -28.90
C ARG A 395 -27.38 -4.83 -30.02
N ARG A 396 -28.12 -4.99 -31.14
CA ARG A 396 -27.65 -5.82 -32.26
C ARG A 396 -26.32 -5.27 -32.83
N GLU A 397 -26.23 -3.95 -33.01
CA GLU A 397 -25.05 -3.30 -33.61
C GLU A 397 -23.83 -3.30 -32.71
N HIS A 398 -23.99 -3.42 -31.37
CA HIS A 398 -22.87 -3.32 -30.39
C HIS A 398 -22.57 -4.66 -29.67
N LYS A 399 -23.41 -5.67 -29.79
CA LYS A 399 -23.18 -7.00 -29.21
C LYS A 399 -22.41 -7.96 -30.16
N GLU A 400 -22.28 -7.59 -31.41
CA GLU A 400 -21.54 -8.35 -32.44
C GLU A 400 -20.05 -7.94 -32.54
N LYS A 401 -19.56 -7.14 -31.60
CA LYS A 401 -18.15 -6.80 -31.40
C LYS A 401 -17.61 -7.40 -30.11
#